data_de692b8ca72da5ce6e67e805c8cd74a6
#
_entry.id   de692b8ca72da5ce6e67e805c8cd74a6
#
_cell.length_a   1.000
_cell.length_b   1.000
_cell.length_c   1.000
_cell.angle_alpha   90.00
_cell.angle_beta   90.00
_cell.angle_gamma   90.00
#
_symmetry.space_group_name_H-M   'P 1'
#
loop_
_entity.id
_entity.type
_entity.pdbx_description
1 polymer ?
#
loop_
_entity_poly.entity_id
_entity_poly.type
_entity_poly.pdbx_seq_one_letter_code
_entity_poly.pdbx_strand_id
1 'polypeptide(L)'
;MEHRIFTTSVASVYPLYVKKLERKGRTKAELDEVIEWLTGFDDEELDQHLAAETTFEGFFDQAHLNPKVSAITGTVCGIRVEEVEDPLMQKIRYLDKLVDELAKGKAMEKVLRA
;
A
#
# COMPACT_ATOMS: atom_id res chain seq x y z
N MET A 1 -18.32 6.88 10.94
CA MET A 1 -17.30 7.94 11.16
C MET A 1 -16.11 7.69 10.26
N GLU A 2 -15.71 8.71 9.50
CA GLU A 2 -14.58 8.58 8.59
C GLU A 2 -13.26 8.73 9.35
N HIS A 3 -12.26 7.93 8.97
CA HIS A 3 -10.92 8.06 9.52
C HIS A 3 -10.18 9.21 8.82
N ARG A 4 -9.38 9.95 9.56
CA ARG A 4 -8.57 11.04 9.01
C ARG A 4 -7.70 10.58 7.83
N ILE A 5 -7.21 9.35 7.87
CA ILE A 5 -6.36 8.80 6.81
C ILE A 5 -7.05 8.81 5.44
N PHE A 6 -8.38 8.70 5.40
CA PHE A 6 -9.14 8.68 4.14
C PHE A 6 -8.96 9.96 3.34
N THR A 7 -8.85 11.09 4.02
CA THR A 7 -8.68 12.41 3.37
C THR A 7 -7.22 12.85 3.34
N THR A 8 -6.30 12.02 3.83
CA THR A 8 -4.87 12.29 3.76
C THR A 8 -4.37 11.95 2.36
N SER A 9 -3.50 12.79 1.80
CA SER A 9 -2.93 12.49 0.49
C SER A 9 -1.96 11.33 0.57
N VAL A 10 -1.96 10.48 -0.46
CA VAL A 10 -0.99 9.38 -0.58
C VAL A 10 0.43 9.97 -0.61
N ALA A 11 0.60 11.12 -1.28
CA ALA A 11 1.90 11.79 -1.40
C ALA A 11 2.50 12.19 -0.06
N SER A 12 1.68 12.46 0.97
CA SER A 12 2.20 12.82 2.28
C SER A 12 2.71 11.61 3.07
N VAL A 13 2.20 10.43 2.79
CA VAL A 13 2.59 9.18 3.46
C VAL A 13 3.70 8.45 2.69
N TYR A 14 3.71 8.57 1.37
CA TYR A 14 4.67 7.90 0.50
C TYR A 14 6.13 8.08 0.94
N PRO A 15 6.61 9.30 1.27
CA PRO A 15 7.99 9.46 1.74
C PRO A 15 8.28 8.71 3.04
N LEU A 16 7.28 8.51 3.88
CA LEU A 16 7.45 7.77 5.13
C LEU A 16 7.69 6.28 4.84
N TYR A 17 6.98 5.74 3.87
CA TYR A 17 7.20 4.37 3.41
C TYR A 17 8.60 4.22 2.81
N VAL A 18 9.02 5.17 1.98
CA VAL A 18 10.35 5.17 1.37
C VAL A 18 11.43 5.13 2.44
N LYS A 19 11.32 6.02 3.44
CA LYS A 19 12.30 6.08 4.54
C LYS A 19 12.34 4.78 5.34
N LYS A 20 11.17 4.22 5.65
CA LYS A 20 11.09 2.97 6.39
C LYS A 20 11.81 1.84 5.64
N LEU A 21 11.58 1.75 4.33
CA LEU A 21 12.17 0.70 3.51
C LEU A 21 13.67 0.91 3.31
N GLU A 22 14.11 2.14 3.10
CA GLU A 22 15.55 2.45 2.95
C GLU A 22 16.35 2.06 4.19
N ARG A 23 15.77 2.25 5.38
CA ARG A 23 16.40 1.83 6.64
C ARG A 23 16.61 0.31 6.71
N LYS A 24 15.83 -0.44 5.95
CA LYS A 24 15.88 -1.90 5.91
C LYS A 24 16.57 -2.43 4.65
N GLY A 25 17.23 -1.55 3.90
CA GLY A 25 17.95 -1.93 2.70
C GLY A 25 17.08 -2.22 1.49
N ARG A 26 15.82 -1.78 1.52
CA ARG A 26 14.90 -1.91 0.37
C ARG A 26 14.87 -0.60 -0.41
N THR A 27 14.36 -0.64 -1.64
CA THR A 27 14.41 0.50 -2.54
C THR A 27 13.04 1.10 -2.83
N LYS A 28 13.04 2.37 -3.29
CA LYS A 28 11.84 3.02 -3.78
C LYS A 28 11.20 2.23 -4.93
N ALA A 29 12.02 1.66 -5.82
CA ALA A 29 11.52 0.86 -6.93
C ALA A 29 10.72 -0.36 -6.45
N GLU A 30 11.16 -0.99 -5.36
CA GLU A 30 10.44 -2.10 -4.77
C GLU A 30 9.11 -1.67 -4.17
N LEU A 31 9.08 -0.49 -3.53
CA LEU A 31 7.83 0.09 -3.02
C LEU A 31 6.85 0.35 -4.15
N ASP A 32 7.34 0.96 -5.23
CA ASP A 32 6.50 1.27 -6.39
C ASP A 32 5.93 0.00 -7.02
N GLU A 33 6.75 -1.05 -7.11
CA GLU A 33 6.30 -2.34 -7.64
C GLU A 33 5.15 -2.92 -6.79
N VAL A 34 5.26 -2.84 -5.48
CA VAL A 34 4.22 -3.32 -4.56
C VAL A 34 2.93 -2.51 -4.72
N ILE A 35 3.05 -1.18 -4.78
CA ILE A 35 1.89 -0.31 -4.96
C ILE A 35 1.20 -0.60 -6.28
N GLU A 36 1.97 -0.75 -7.36
CA GLU A 36 1.43 -1.01 -8.70
C GLU A 36 0.77 -2.39 -8.77
N TRP A 37 1.36 -3.39 -8.12
CA TRP A 37 0.75 -4.70 -8.02
C TRP A 37 -0.60 -4.63 -7.30
N LEU A 38 -0.66 -3.89 -6.20
CA LEU A 38 -1.87 -3.78 -5.39
C LEU A 38 -2.99 -3.05 -6.12
N THR A 39 -2.66 -1.95 -6.80
CA THR A 39 -3.64 -0.99 -7.34
C THR A 39 -3.94 -1.16 -8.82
N GLY A 40 -3.07 -1.85 -9.55
CA GLY A 40 -3.19 -1.94 -11.01
C GLY A 40 -2.70 -0.69 -11.74
N PHE A 41 -2.19 0.32 -11.04
CA PHE A 41 -1.62 1.51 -11.68
C PHE A 41 -0.26 1.18 -12.28
N ASP A 42 0.10 1.87 -13.35
CA ASP A 42 1.46 1.85 -13.88
C ASP A 42 2.27 3.01 -13.28
N ASP A 43 3.55 3.11 -13.63
CA ASP A 43 4.45 4.14 -13.10
C ASP A 43 3.90 5.56 -13.36
N GLU A 44 3.37 5.80 -14.55
CA GLU A 44 2.86 7.11 -14.92
C GLU A 44 1.63 7.46 -14.10
N GLU A 45 0.70 6.53 -13.95
CA GLU A 45 -0.50 6.75 -13.15
C GLU A 45 -0.17 6.97 -11.68
N LEU A 46 0.77 6.22 -11.14
CA LEU A 46 1.22 6.42 -9.76
C LEU A 46 1.83 7.81 -9.60
N ASP A 47 2.71 8.22 -10.51
CA ASP A 47 3.32 9.55 -10.47
C ASP A 47 2.28 10.66 -10.56
N GLN A 48 1.25 10.49 -11.38
CA GLN A 48 0.16 11.45 -11.50
C GLN A 48 -0.61 11.60 -10.20
N HIS A 49 -0.90 10.50 -9.52
CA HIS A 49 -1.59 10.54 -8.22
C HIS A 49 -0.75 11.21 -7.14
N LEU A 50 0.56 10.97 -7.14
CA LEU A 50 1.46 11.62 -6.19
C LEU A 50 1.54 13.12 -6.47
N ALA A 51 1.66 13.52 -7.72
CA ALA A 51 1.73 14.94 -8.11
C ALA A 51 0.43 15.67 -7.83
N ALA A 52 -0.71 15.00 -7.99
CA ALA A 52 -2.04 15.58 -7.75
C ALA A 52 -2.43 15.55 -6.26
N GLU A 53 -1.58 14.98 -5.40
CA GLU A 53 -1.87 14.82 -3.97
C GLU A 53 -3.22 14.12 -3.72
N THR A 54 -3.50 13.09 -4.52
CA THR A 54 -4.74 12.31 -4.40
C THR A 54 -4.87 11.71 -3.01
N THR A 55 -6.06 11.83 -2.43
CA THR A 55 -6.33 11.24 -1.11
C THR A 55 -6.36 9.71 -1.20
N PHE A 56 -6.19 9.03 -0.07
CA PHE A 56 -6.31 7.56 -0.05
C PHE A 56 -7.67 7.11 -0.56
N GLU A 57 -8.74 7.81 -0.21
CA GLU A 57 -10.07 7.50 -0.71
C GLU A 57 -10.13 7.57 -2.24
N GLY A 58 -9.68 8.69 -2.82
CA GLY A 58 -9.68 8.86 -4.28
C GLY A 58 -8.74 7.90 -4.99
N PHE A 59 -7.58 7.64 -4.39
CA PHE A 59 -6.58 6.74 -4.93
C PHE A 59 -7.14 5.31 -5.07
N PHE A 60 -7.70 4.77 -3.98
CA PHE A 60 -8.26 3.42 -4.01
C PHE A 60 -9.59 3.34 -4.77
N ASP A 61 -10.33 4.45 -4.85
CA ASP A 61 -11.55 4.50 -5.66
C ASP A 61 -11.25 4.27 -7.15
N GLN A 62 -10.10 4.76 -7.62
CA GLN A 62 -9.68 4.60 -9.01
C GLN A 62 -8.87 3.33 -9.26
N ALA A 63 -8.44 2.65 -8.20
CA ALA A 63 -7.60 1.47 -8.32
C ALA A 63 -8.39 0.25 -8.78
N HIS A 64 -7.68 -0.63 -9.51
CA HIS A 64 -8.18 -1.95 -9.87
C HIS A 64 -7.40 -2.96 -9.03
N LEU A 65 -7.93 -3.32 -7.86
CA LEU A 65 -7.22 -4.19 -6.93
C LEU A 65 -6.88 -5.53 -7.56
N ASN A 66 -5.65 -5.97 -7.27
CA ASN A 66 -5.21 -7.29 -7.69
C ASN A 66 -6.12 -8.36 -7.07
N PRO A 67 -6.63 -9.33 -7.86
CA PRO A 67 -7.50 -10.40 -7.31
C PRO A 67 -6.84 -11.20 -6.19
N LYS A 68 -5.52 -11.19 -6.10
CA LYS A 68 -4.78 -11.93 -5.05
C LYS A 68 -4.74 -11.22 -3.71
N VAL A 69 -5.41 -10.07 -3.56
CA VAL A 69 -5.45 -9.35 -2.26
C VAL A 69 -6.03 -10.22 -1.14
N SER A 70 -6.89 -11.19 -1.47
CA SER A 70 -7.42 -12.10 -0.47
C SER A 70 -6.36 -12.99 0.18
N ALA A 71 -5.19 -13.11 -0.45
CA ALA A 71 -4.04 -13.83 0.12
C ALA A 71 -3.21 -12.95 1.07
N ILE A 72 -3.53 -11.66 1.18
CA ILE A 72 -2.86 -10.76 2.12
C ILE A 72 -3.53 -10.97 3.49
N THR A 73 -2.82 -11.65 4.38
CA THR A 73 -3.31 -11.98 5.71
C THR A 73 -2.26 -11.65 6.76
N GLY A 74 -2.69 -11.67 8.01
CA GLY A 74 -1.79 -11.45 9.14
C GLY A 74 -1.96 -10.08 9.77
N THR A 75 -1.07 -9.76 10.70
CA THR A 75 -1.18 -8.56 11.52
C THR A 75 -0.25 -7.46 11.03
N VAL A 76 -0.77 -6.23 11.00
CA VAL A 76 0.03 -5.03 10.78
C VAL A 76 -0.50 -3.96 11.74
N CYS A 77 0.39 -3.28 12.43
CA CYS A 77 0.03 -2.25 13.42
C CYS A 77 -0.99 -2.76 14.46
N GLY A 78 -0.88 -4.04 14.86
CA GLY A 78 -1.77 -4.65 15.84
C GLY A 78 -3.15 -5.03 15.33
N ILE A 79 -3.37 -4.93 14.02
CA ILE A 79 -4.68 -5.20 13.39
C ILE A 79 -4.53 -6.35 12.40
N ARG A 80 -5.45 -7.31 12.44
CA ARG A 80 -5.49 -8.40 11.45
C ARG A 80 -6.16 -7.88 10.19
N VAL A 81 -5.42 -7.88 9.08
CA VAL A 81 -5.84 -7.30 7.81
C VAL A 81 -7.15 -7.92 7.32
N GLU A 82 -7.26 -9.25 7.39
CA GLU A 82 -8.42 -9.98 6.92
C GLU A 82 -9.68 -9.73 7.76
N GLU A 83 -9.53 -9.13 8.94
CA GLU A 83 -10.66 -8.83 9.83
C GLU A 83 -11.11 -7.37 9.78
N VAL A 84 -10.48 -6.54 8.97
CA VAL A 84 -10.89 -5.13 8.82
C VAL A 84 -12.20 -5.05 8.07
N GLU A 85 -13.22 -4.50 8.71
CA GLU A 85 -14.59 -4.45 8.15
C GLU A 85 -14.80 -3.35 7.11
N ASP A 86 -14.23 -2.16 7.34
CA ASP A 86 -14.38 -1.04 6.41
C ASP A 86 -13.57 -1.32 5.14
N PRO A 87 -14.21 -1.33 3.95
CA PRO A 87 -13.52 -1.69 2.71
C PRO A 87 -12.33 -0.78 2.37
N LEU A 88 -12.46 0.52 2.58
CA LEU A 88 -11.36 1.45 2.28
C LEU A 88 -10.23 1.27 3.29
N MET A 89 -10.55 1.16 4.57
CA MET A 89 -9.53 0.92 5.59
C MET A 89 -8.80 -0.40 5.31
N GLN A 90 -9.51 -1.44 4.89
CA GLN A 90 -8.91 -2.72 4.55
C GLN A 90 -7.88 -2.57 3.42
N LYS A 91 -8.21 -1.78 2.39
CA LYS A 91 -7.28 -1.52 1.27
C LYS A 91 -6.03 -0.82 1.76
N ILE A 92 -6.18 0.17 2.63
CA ILE A 92 -5.05 0.88 3.23
C ILE A 92 -4.19 -0.09 4.06
N ARG A 93 -4.81 -0.97 4.81
CA ARG A 93 -4.10 -1.97 5.61
C ARG A 93 -3.40 -3.02 4.75
N TYR A 94 -3.95 -3.35 3.59
CA TYR A 94 -3.24 -4.20 2.63
C TYR A 94 -1.91 -3.56 2.26
N LEU A 95 -1.93 -2.27 1.93
CA LEU A 95 -0.70 -1.55 1.58
C LEU A 95 0.28 -1.54 2.75
N ASP A 96 -0.19 -1.22 3.96
CA ASP A 96 0.65 -1.22 5.15
C ASP A 96 1.29 -2.58 5.38
N LYS A 97 0.52 -3.66 5.18
CA LYS A 97 1.02 -5.02 5.37
C LYS A 97 2.11 -5.37 4.36
N LEU A 98 1.91 -5.01 3.09
CA LEU A 98 2.92 -5.26 2.05
C LEU A 98 4.20 -4.49 2.34
N VAL A 99 4.11 -3.24 2.76
CA VAL A 99 5.27 -2.43 3.14
C VAL A 99 5.98 -3.06 4.35
N ASP A 100 5.22 -3.52 5.33
CA ASP A 100 5.78 -4.17 6.52
C ASP A 100 6.55 -5.44 6.15
N GLU A 101 5.99 -6.25 5.25
CA GLU A 101 6.67 -7.47 4.78
C GLU A 101 7.96 -7.17 4.06
N LEU A 102 7.98 -6.13 3.22
CA LEU A 102 9.22 -5.68 2.57
C LEU A 102 10.25 -5.25 3.63
N ALA A 103 9.83 -4.47 4.60
CA ALA A 103 10.70 -3.97 5.66
C ALA A 103 11.30 -5.11 6.49
N LYS A 104 10.58 -6.23 6.61
CA LYS A 104 11.06 -7.41 7.33
C LYS A 104 11.95 -8.32 6.51
N GLY A 105 12.24 -7.96 5.27
CA GLY A 105 13.16 -8.69 4.42
C GLY A 105 12.56 -9.82 3.60
N LYS A 106 11.22 -9.88 3.53
CA LYS A 106 10.55 -10.90 2.72
C LYS A 106 10.89 -10.71 1.23
N ALA A 107 11.14 -11.81 0.52
CA ALA A 107 11.43 -11.74 -0.92
C ALA A 107 10.23 -11.15 -1.68
N MET A 108 10.51 -10.34 -2.73
CA MET A 108 9.48 -9.67 -3.50
C MET A 108 8.41 -10.63 -4.02
N GLU A 109 8.81 -11.77 -4.57
CA GLU A 109 7.88 -12.78 -5.09
C GLU A 109 6.90 -13.29 -4.05
N LYS A 110 7.33 -13.35 -2.79
CA LYS A 110 6.47 -13.78 -1.68
C LYS A 110 5.55 -12.65 -1.22
N VAL A 111 6.06 -11.42 -1.22
CA VAL A 111 5.25 -10.23 -0.91
C VAL A 111 4.09 -10.13 -1.91
N LEU A 112 4.37 -10.36 -3.18
CA LEU A 112 3.38 -10.29 -4.25
C LEU A 112 2.54 -11.58 -4.38
N ARG A 113 2.72 -12.56 -3.51
CA ARG A 113 1.99 -13.83 -3.50
C ARG A 113 2.09 -14.57 -4.85
N ALA A 114 3.23 -14.47 -5.46
CA ALA A 114 3.48 -15.14 -6.73
C ALA A 114 3.82 -16.62 -6.51
#